data_2bc287f01052b1ca3986f05a3d2afeee
#
_entry.id   2bc287f01052b1ca3986f05a3d2afeee
#
_cell.length_a   1.000
_cell.length_b   1.000
_cell.length_c   1.000
_cell.angle_alpha   90.00
_cell.angle_beta   90.00
_cell.angle_gamma   90.00
#
_symmetry.space_group_name_H-M   'P 1'
#
loop_
_entity.id
_entity.type
_entity.pdbx_description
1 polymer ?
#
loop_
_entity_poly.entity_id
_entity_poly.type
_entity_poly.pdbx_seq_one_letter_code
_entity_poly.pdbx_strand_id
1 'polypeptide(L)'
;TEATSPFFRPIKYSLFPPLGLATLAGYLPPDAQVTIHDEHVEPLALDDDTPDLAVIQVYITNARRAYALADAYRRRGVHVALGGLHVTSLPEEAAAHADTIFLGPGEDTWPRFLDDFARGTAGAVYRSTTRTLATLPPVRRDLLKRHLYLVPNSIVVSRGCPHVCDFCYKEAFFAGGKGFYTQAVDAALAEIDRLSGRHLYFLDDHLFGDRRFASALFAGMRGMGRLWQAAGTVNAVLTPGLLEQAVEAGLRSLFVGFETLSPANLTAQRKFQNMKRDYAAAVRRLHDHGVMVNGSFVFGMDDDDPSVFDRTVEWAIGQGIETATFHVLTPYPGTALYQRMEAAGRLRHRDWDLYDTRHAVFQPARMSPEALEDGYWRAYREFYRWTSIARGAAAHADLAGALRHAAYAAGWKKFEPLWDLVIRARRTAIMLPVLESILSECGRRDAGRPPAPYSTRGRAPLGTRPLESLGANAADAGYGSASVV
;
A
#
# COMPACT_ATOMS: atom_id res chain seq x y z
N THR A 1 10.47 1.76 6.23
CA THR A 1 10.80 3.12 5.76
C THR A 1 11.97 3.64 6.57
N GLU A 2 13.07 3.94 5.91
CA GLU A 2 14.23 4.58 6.54
C GLU A 2 14.14 6.09 6.31
N ALA A 3 14.18 6.87 7.38
CA ALA A 3 14.44 8.29 7.28
C ALA A 3 15.95 8.47 7.11
N THR A 4 16.39 8.94 5.96
CA THR A 4 17.80 9.25 5.72
C THR A 4 18.03 10.73 5.98
N SER A 5 18.63 11.06 7.12
CA SER A 5 19.26 12.35 7.33
C SER A 5 20.73 12.26 6.90
N PRO A 6 21.28 13.23 6.13
CA PRO A 6 22.70 13.24 5.78
C PRO A 6 23.64 13.36 7.01
N PHE A 7 23.09 13.68 8.19
CA PHE A 7 23.85 13.84 9.43
C PHE A 7 23.70 12.69 10.43
N PHE A 8 22.79 11.73 10.19
CA PHE A 8 22.52 10.65 11.13
C PHE A 8 22.42 9.31 10.40
N ARG A 9 22.82 8.23 11.08
CA ARG A 9 22.62 6.86 10.60
C ARG A 9 21.14 6.61 10.37
N PRO A 10 20.77 5.81 9.35
CA PRO A 10 19.38 5.46 9.10
C PRO A 10 18.73 4.92 10.37
N ILE A 11 17.60 5.53 10.76
CA ILE A 11 16.83 5.09 11.90
C ILE A 11 15.77 4.15 11.39
N LYS A 12 15.80 2.94 11.90
CA LYS A 12 14.73 1.99 11.65
C LYS A 12 13.51 2.41 12.47
N TYR A 13 12.40 2.68 11.82
CA TYR A 13 11.10 2.88 12.45
C TYR A 13 10.02 2.25 11.60
N SER A 14 8.93 1.83 12.21
CA SER A 14 7.76 1.39 11.48
C SER A 14 6.62 2.38 11.65
N LEU A 15 5.95 2.71 10.55
CA LEU A 15 4.73 3.51 10.60
C LEU A 15 3.59 2.69 11.20
N PHE A 16 3.51 1.41 10.84
CA PHE A 16 2.39 0.53 11.12
C PHE A 16 2.86 -0.73 11.87
N PRO A 17 2.06 -1.25 12.80
CA PRO A 17 2.34 -2.53 13.44
C PRO A 17 2.16 -3.71 12.44
N PRO A 18 2.80 -4.87 12.70
CA PRO A 18 2.76 -6.06 11.87
C PRO A 18 1.41 -6.80 11.99
N LEU A 19 0.35 -6.26 11.37
CA LEU A 19 -1.01 -6.80 11.47
C LEU A 19 -1.13 -8.24 10.96
N GLY A 20 -0.33 -8.63 9.97
CA GLY A 20 -0.34 -10.00 9.45
C GLY A 20 -0.05 -11.02 10.55
N LEU A 21 1.03 -10.82 11.32
CA LEU A 21 1.39 -11.68 12.45
C LEU A 21 0.34 -11.62 13.56
N ALA A 22 -0.17 -10.43 13.89
CA ALA A 22 -1.23 -10.27 14.88
C ALA A 22 -2.57 -10.94 14.47
N THR A 23 -2.85 -11.03 13.16
CA THR A 23 -4.00 -11.78 12.63
C THR A 23 -3.77 -13.29 12.79
N LEU A 24 -2.60 -13.80 12.43
CA LEU A 24 -2.28 -15.22 12.61
C LEU A 24 -2.33 -15.63 14.08
N ALA A 25 -1.86 -14.78 14.99
CA ALA A 25 -1.95 -15.00 16.43
C ALA A 25 -3.39 -15.13 16.94
N GLY A 26 -4.37 -14.54 16.24
CA GLY A 26 -5.79 -14.65 16.58
C GLY A 26 -6.38 -16.05 16.41
N TYR A 27 -5.75 -16.91 15.62
CA TYR A 27 -6.19 -18.32 15.43
C TYR A 27 -5.68 -19.27 16.52
N LEU A 28 -4.72 -18.82 17.33
CA LEU A 28 -4.13 -19.66 18.37
C LEU A 28 -5.10 -19.84 19.55
N PRO A 29 -5.04 -20.99 20.24
CA PRO A 29 -5.84 -21.22 21.43
C PRO A 29 -5.50 -20.19 22.54
N PRO A 30 -6.45 -19.90 23.47
CA PRO A 30 -6.28 -18.85 24.47
C PRO A 30 -5.09 -19.07 25.45
N ASP A 31 -4.68 -20.31 25.64
CA ASP A 31 -3.56 -20.70 26.50
C ASP A 31 -2.21 -20.66 25.80
N ALA A 32 -2.16 -20.43 24.48
CA ALA A 32 -0.92 -20.30 23.75
C ALA A 32 -0.16 -19.02 24.18
N GLN A 33 1.10 -19.20 24.55
CA GLN A 33 2.00 -18.08 24.81
C GLN A 33 2.52 -17.51 23.49
N VAL A 34 2.22 -16.26 23.20
CA VAL A 34 2.56 -15.60 21.92
C VAL A 34 3.34 -14.33 22.18
N THR A 35 4.46 -14.18 21.51
CA THR A 35 5.23 -12.92 21.46
C THR A 35 5.41 -12.49 20.01
N ILE A 36 5.18 -11.21 19.73
CA ILE A 36 5.44 -10.62 18.41
C ILE A 36 6.64 -9.69 18.53
N HIS A 37 7.68 -9.97 17.74
CA HIS A 37 8.87 -9.14 17.60
C HIS A 37 8.86 -8.42 16.25
N ASP A 38 9.14 -7.13 16.28
CA ASP A 38 9.33 -6.32 15.07
C ASP A 38 10.71 -5.62 15.13
N GLU A 39 11.67 -6.15 14.38
CA GLU A 39 13.04 -5.61 14.35
C GLU A 39 13.14 -4.19 13.74
N HIS A 40 12.06 -3.64 13.17
CA HIS A 40 12.02 -2.23 12.79
C HIS A 40 11.92 -1.29 13.99
N VAL A 41 11.41 -1.75 15.11
CA VAL A 41 11.17 -0.90 16.30
C VAL A 41 11.96 -1.34 17.52
N GLU A 42 12.38 -2.61 17.60
CA GLU A 42 13.21 -3.12 18.71
C GLU A 42 14.09 -4.30 18.24
N PRO A 43 15.30 -4.43 18.79
CA PRO A 43 16.15 -5.58 18.47
C PRO A 43 15.59 -6.87 19.08
N LEU A 44 15.74 -7.97 18.36
CA LEU A 44 15.46 -9.31 18.87
C LEU A 44 16.73 -9.89 19.53
N ALA A 45 16.61 -10.30 20.79
CA ALA A 45 17.61 -11.09 21.49
C ALA A 45 17.25 -12.58 21.35
N LEU A 46 18.17 -13.38 20.81
CA LEU A 46 17.96 -14.81 20.55
C LEU A 46 18.42 -15.71 21.69
N ASP A 47 19.21 -15.18 22.63
CA ASP A 47 20.05 -16.01 23.51
C ASP A 47 19.26 -16.98 24.39
N ASP A 48 18.08 -16.57 24.87
CA ASP A 48 17.23 -17.36 25.76
C ASP A 48 15.87 -17.74 25.17
N ASP A 49 15.65 -17.52 23.85
CA ASP A 49 14.35 -17.74 23.20
C ASP A 49 14.33 -19.10 22.45
N THR A 50 13.55 -20.04 22.97
CA THR A 50 13.34 -21.38 22.38
C THR A 50 11.86 -21.71 22.31
N PRO A 51 11.07 -21.03 21.47
CA PRO A 51 9.65 -21.35 21.30
C PRO A 51 9.46 -22.72 20.60
N ASP A 52 8.29 -23.30 20.73
CA ASP A 52 7.92 -24.51 19.95
C ASP A 52 7.84 -24.21 18.45
N LEU A 53 7.44 -22.99 18.10
CA LEU A 53 7.21 -22.54 16.72
C LEU A 53 7.66 -21.10 16.52
N ALA A 54 8.55 -20.86 15.56
CA ALA A 54 8.95 -19.54 15.10
C ALA A 54 8.31 -19.23 13.74
N VAL A 55 7.50 -18.17 13.66
CA VAL A 55 6.82 -17.73 12.43
C VAL A 55 7.42 -16.41 11.95
N ILE A 56 8.00 -16.40 10.76
CA ILE A 56 8.72 -15.25 10.25
C ILE A 56 8.06 -14.74 8.96
N GLN A 57 7.68 -13.47 8.96
CA GLN A 57 7.19 -12.80 7.75
C GLN A 57 8.35 -12.26 6.92
N VAL A 58 8.44 -12.69 5.67
CA VAL A 58 9.55 -12.38 4.79
C VAL A 58 9.11 -11.45 3.65
N TYR A 59 9.68 -10.24 3.64
CA TYR A 59 9.69 -9.34 2.50
C TYR A 59 11.03 -9.42 1.78
N ILE A 60 11.11 -8.94 0.55
CA ILE A 60 12.34 -9.04 -0.24
C ILE A 60 13.54 -8.36 0.45
N THR A 61 13.35 -7.18 1.01
CA THR A 61 14.41 -6.39 1.64
C THR A 61 14.84 -6.87 3.04
N ASN A 62 14.15 -7.86 3.59
CA ASN A 62 14.56 -8.49 4.85
C ASN A 62 14.86 -9.99 4.72
N ALA A 63 14.88 -10.53 3.50
CA ALA A 63 14.98 -11.96 3.26
C ALA A 63 16.24 -12.56 3.86
N ARG A 64 17.41 -11.96 3.66
CA ARG A 64 18.67 -12.43 4.25
C ARG A 64 18.63 -12.46 5.78
N ARG A 65 18.07 -11.42 6.40
CA ARG A 65 17.92 -11.36 7.85
C ARG A 65 16.93 -12.42 8.34
N ALA A 66 15.80 -12.58 7.65
CA ALA A 66 14.80 -13.59 7.96
C ALA A 66 15.37 -15.01 7.88
N TYR A 67 16.15 -15.32 6.86
CA TYR A 67 16.80 -16.61 6.69
C TYR A 67 17.86 -16.86 7.77
N ALA A 68 18.67 -15.86 8.12
CA ALA A 68 19.64 -15.98 9.22
C ALA A 68 18.96 -16.26 10.57
N LEU A 69 17.79 -15.64 10.83
CA LEU A 69 16.98 -15.93 12.01
C LEU A 69 16.38 -17.34 11.95
N ALA A 70 15.82 -17.72 10.82
CA ALA A 70 15.26 -19.05 10.59
C ALA A 70 16.29 -20.16 10.87
N ASP A 71 17.48 -20.03 10.30
CA ASP A 71 18.58 -20.97 10.51
C ASP A 71 19.03 -21.00 11.98
N ALA A 72 19.02 -19.87 12.68
CA ALA A 72 19.37 -19.81 14.10
C ALA A 72 18.34 -20.55 14.97
N TYR A 73 17.05 -20.40 14.71
CA TYR A 73 16.00 -21.14 15.41
C TYR A 73 16.03 -22.63 15.08
N ARG A 74 16.20 -23.02 13.82
CA ARG A 74 16.32 -24.43 13.41
C ARG A 74 17.50 -25.14 14.08
N ARG A 75 18.65 -24.48 14.20
CA ARG A 75 19.81 -25.04 14.94
C ARG A 75 19.52 -25.31 16.42
N ARG A 76 18.50 -24.68 16.98
CA ARG A 76 18.03 -24.91 18.36
C ARG A 76 16.90 -25.90 18.45
N GLY A 77 16.53 -26.55 17.34
CA GLY A 77 15.44 -27.53 17.29
C GLY A 77 14.04 -26.92 17.25
N VAL A 78 13.92 -25.59 17.04
CA VAL A 78 12.65 -24.87 16.90
C VAL A 78 12.09 -25.11 15.51
N HIS A 79 10.80 -25.47 15.39
CA HIS A 79 10.13 -25.55 14.10
C HIS A 79 9.97 -24.15 13.50
N VAL A 80 10.45 -23.95 12.28
CA VAL A 80 10.41 -22.65 11.61
C VAL A 80 9.43 -22.66 10.46
N ALA A 81 8.49 -21.70 10.49
CA ALA A 81 7.51 -21.43 9.43
C ALA A 81 7.79 -20.06 8.77
N LEU A 82 8.01 -20.03 7.46
CA LEU A 82 8.19 -18.81 6.69
C LEU A 82 6.98 -18.51 5.81
N GLY A 83 6.58 -17.25 5.76
CA GLY A 83 5.50 -16.79 4.88
C GLY A 83 5.70 -15.34 4.43
N GLY A 84 4.90 -14.89 3.50
CA GLY A 84 4.92 -13.53 2.98
C GLY A 84 5.25 -13.45 1.49
N LEU A 85 5.46 -12.22 1.03
CA LEU A 85 5.60 -11.91 -0.39
C LEU A 85 6.81 -12.59 -1.02
N HIS A 86 7.95 -12.53 -0.36
CA HIS A 86 9.20 -13.08 -0.88
C HIS A 86 9.17 -14.61 -0.94
N VAL A 87 8.68 -15.25 0.11
CA VAL A 87 8.51 -16.72 0.17
C VAL A 87 7.61 -17.23 -0.95
N THR A 88 6.52 -16.51 -1.25
CA THR A 88 5.60 -16.88 -2.33
C THR A 88 6.26 -16.73 -3.70
N SER A 89 7.13 -15.73 -3.87
CA SER A 89 7.81 -15.46 -5.15
C SER A 89 9.02 -16.35 -5.40
N LEU A 90 9.72 -16.78 -4.34
CA LEU A 90 10.93 -17.61 -4.40
C LEU A 90 10.84 -18.77 -3.38
N PRO A 91 9.91 -19.70 -3.61
CA PRO A 91 9.64 -20.77 -2.63
C PRO A 91 10.82 -21.73 -2.44
N GLU A 92 11.60 -22.04 -3.48
CA GLU A 92 12.76 -22.94 -3.39
C GLU A 92 13.86 -22.33 -2.53
N GLU A 93 14.11 -21.01 -2.64
CA GLU A 93 15.06 -20.29 -1.80
C GLU A 93 14.61 -20.33 -0.33
N ALA A 94 13.34 -20.02 -0.05
CA ALA A 94 12.81 -20.01 1.30
C ALA A 94 12.75 -21.39 1.95
N ALA A 95 12.44 -22.43 1.18
CA ALA A 95 12.36 -23.81 1.69
C ALA A 95 13.70 -24.34 2.22
N ALA A 96 14.83 -23.83 1.75
CA ALA A 96 16.15 -24.18 2.26
C ALA A 96 16.35 -23.77 3.74
N HIS A 97 15.60 -22.75 4.20
CA HIS A 97 15.74 -22.13 5.52
C HIS A 97 14.57 -22.45 6.48
N ALA A 98 13.57 -23.22 6.07
CA ALA A 98 12.38 -23.47 6.88
C ALA A 98 11.97 -24.95 6.92
N ASP A 99 11.21 -25.30 7.95
CA ASP A 99 10.55 -26.61 8.04
C ASP A 99 9.19 -26.57 7.33
N THR A 100 8.56 -25.39 7.31
CA THR A 100 7.29 -25.13 6.62
C THR A 100 7.33 -23.78 5.89
N ILE A 101 6.82 -23.75 4.66
CA ILE A 101 6.61 -22.50 3.92
C ILE A 101 5.14 -22.28 3.57
N PHE A 102 4.71 -21.01 3.61
CA PHE A 102 3.37 -20.59 3.24
C PHE A 102 3.40 -19.80 1.93
N LEU A 103 2.63 -20.24 0.93
CA LEU A 103 2.55 -19.64 -0.38
C LEU A 103 1.20 -18.96 -0.59
N GLY A 104 1.22 -17.62 -0.80
CA GLY A 104 0.04 -16.77 -0.82
C GLY A 104 -0.43 -16.33 0.57
N PRO A 105 -1.64 -15.78 0.67
CA PRO A 105 -2.23 -15.36 1.95
C PRO A 105 -2.36 -16.51 2.94
N GLY A 106 -2.04 -16.28 4.21
CA GLY A 106 -2.00 -17.33 5.23
C GLY A 106 -3.36 -17.69 5.84
N GLU A 107 -4.37 -16.86 5.68
CA GLU A 107 -5.62 -16.95 6.45
C GLU A 107 -6.41 -18.27 6.25
N ASP A 108 -6.33 -18.88 5.08
CA ASP A 108 -7.00 -20.16 4.77
C ASP A 108 -6.16 -21.39 5.07
N THR A 109 -4.84 -21.25 5.12
CA THR A 109 -3.91 -22.37 5.33
C THR A 109 -3.42 -22.49 6.77
N TRP A 110 -3.37 -21.39 7.49
CA TRP A 110 -2.86 -21.32 8.85
C TRP A 110 -3.61 -22.21 9.85
N PRO A 111 -4.97 -22.23 9.88
CA PRO A 111 -5.69 -23.14 10.78
C PRO A 111 -5.33 -24.62 10.55
N ARG A 112 -5.25 -25.03 9.29
CA ARG A 112 -4.86 -26.41 8.94
C ARG A 112 -3.42 -26.72 9.39
N PHE A 113 -2.50 -25.77 9.19
CA PHE A 113 -1.13 -25.94 9.68
C PHE A 113 -1.08 -26.11 11.20
N LEU A 114 -1.84 -25.32 11.97
CA LEU A 114 -1.87 -25.43 13.43
C LEU A 114 -2.36 -26.82 13.88
N ASP A 115 -3.40 -27.34 13.23
CA ASP A 115 -3.89 -28.69 13.49
C ASP A 115 -2.84 -29.78 13.16
N ASP A 116 -2.15 -29.63 12.02
CA ASP A 116 -1.10 -30.55 11.60
C ASP A 116 0.11 -30.46 12.53
N PHE A 117 0.51 -29.24 12.93
CA PHE A 117 1.61 -29.00 13.85
C PHE A 117 1.35 -29.62 15.22
N ALA A 118 0.15 -29.42 15.77
CA ALA A 118 -0.25 -30.01 17.05
C ALA A 118 -0.21 -31.55 17.04
N ARG A 119 -0.42 -32.19 15.88
CA ARG A 119 -0.33 -33.64 15.70
C ARG A 119 1.08 -34.12 15.36
N GLY A 120 2.05 -33.23 15.20
CA GLY A 120 3.39 -33.56 14.74
C GLY A 120 3.46 -34.00 13.25
N THR A 121 2.49 -33.59 12.44
CA THR A 121 2.35 -33.97 11.02
C THR A 121 2.38 -32.75 10.09
N ALA A 122 2.99 -31.65 10.53
CA ALA A 122 3.11 -30.44 9.75
C ALA A 122 3.80 -30.70 8.40
N GLY A 123 3.15 -30.26 7.33
CA GLY A 123 3.68 -30.38 5.97
C GLY A 123 4.74 -29.31 5.67
N ALA A 124 5.61 -29.59 4.70
CA ALA A 124 6.64 -28.64 4.27
C ALA A 124 6.08 -27.43 3.51
N VAL A 125 4.91 -27.54 2.85
CA VAL A 125 4.34 -26.48 2.03
C VAL A 125 2.83 -26.37 2.23
N TYR A 126 2.37 -25.17 2.54
CA TYR A 126 0.95 -24.81 2.58
C TYR A 126 0.66 -23.75 1.53
N ARG A 127 -0.16 -24.10 0.54
CA ARG A 127 -0.52 -23.18 -0.57
C ARG A 127 -1.96 -22.71 -0.42
N SER A 128 -2.16 -21.39 -0.41
CA SER A 128 -3.47 -20.77 -0.36
C SER A 128 -4.18 -20.87 -1.72
N THR A 129 -5.39 -21.41 -1.70
CA THR A 129 -6.27 -21.51 -2.88
C THR A 129 -7.68 -20.99 -2.60
N THR A 130 -8.18 -21.18 -1.38
CA THR A 130 -9.49 -20.70 -0.93
C THR A 130 -9.31 -19.35 -0.24
N ARG A 131 -9.74 -18.29 -0.89
CA ARG A 131 -9.49 -16.91 -0.45
C ARG A 131 -10.76 -16.30 0.14
N THR A 132 -10.84 -16.26 1.47
CA THR A 132 -11.96 -15.67 2.21
C THR A 132 -11.47 -14.97 3.46
N LEU A 133 -12.20 -13.91 3.87
CA LEU A 133 -12.03 -13.23 5.15
C LEU A 133 -13.25 -13.43 6.06
N ALA A 134 -14.13 -14.38 5.74
CA ALA A 134 -15.38 -14.59 6.47
C ALA A 134 -15.16 -15.11 7.90
N THR A 135 -14.07 -15.81 8.13
CA THR A 135 -13.76 -16.47 9.41
C THR A 135 -12.52 -15.89 10.10
N LEU A 136 -12.17 -14.65 9.80
CA LEU A 136 -11.04 -14.01 10.48
C LEU A 136 -11.32 -13.88 11.99
N PRO A 137 -10.39 -14.34 12.84
CA PRO A 137 -10.46 -14.05 14.26
C PRO A 137 -10.19 -12.58 14.54
N PRO A 138 -10.52 -12.07 15.72
CA PRO A 138 -10.10 -10.75 16.15
C PRO A 138 -8.57 -10.63 16.10
N VAL A 139 -8.08 -9.53 15.52
CA VAL A 139 -6.64 -9.25 15.47
C VAL A 139 -6.09 -9.05 16.88
N ARG A 140 -5.05 -9.79 17.26
CA ARG A 140 -4.40 -9.75 18.57
C ARG A 140 -3.57 -8.47 18.76
N ARG A 141 -4.26 -7.33 18.75
CA ARG A 141 -3.62 -6.00 18.92
C ARG A 141 -3.06 -5.78 20.34
N ASP A 142 -3.47 -6.59 21.29
CA ASP A 142 -2.93 -6.66 22.65
C ASP A 142 -1.45 -7.07 22.68
N LEU A 143 -1.01 -7.88 21.69
CA LEU A 143 0.39 -8.30 21.55
C LEU A 143 1.29 -7.22 20.90
N LEU A 144 0.71 -6.14 20.41
CA LEU A 144 1.44 -5.09 19.70
C LEU A 144 1.84 -3.96 20.66
N LYS A 145 3.10 -3.57 20.66
CA LYS A 145 3.64 -2.44 21.44
C LYS A 145 3.25 -1.11 20.77
N ARG A 146 1.97 -0.73 20.87
CA ARG A 146 1.33 0.38 20.13
C ARG A 146 2.12 1.70 20.18
N HIS A 147 2.81 1.98 21.30
CA HIS A 147 3.57 3.22 21.52
C HIS A 147 4.83 3.33 20.63
N LEU A 148 5.26 2.23 20.00
CA LEU A 148 6.41 2.21 19.09
C LEU A 148 6.04 2.55 17.65
N TYR A 149 4.75 2.66 17.31
CA TYR A 149 4.30 2.92 15.95
C TYR A 149 3.69 4.31 15.83
N LEU A 150 3.96 4.97 14.71
CA LEU A 150 3.39 6.29 14.43
C LEU A 150 1.88 6.20 14.16
N VAL A 151 1.44 5.14 13.49
CA VAL A 151 0.04 4.90 13.13
C VAL A 151 -0.43 3.56 13.72
N PRO A 152 -0.69 3.50 15.05
CA PRO A 152 -1.04 2.25 15.72
C PRO A 152 -2.42 1.71 15.32
N ASN A 153 -3.33 2.57 14.84
CA ASN A 153 -4.67 2.20 14.40
C ASN A 153 -4.70 1.97 12.88
N SER A 154 -3.97 0.98 12.41
CA SER A 154 -4.10 0.48 11.05
C SER A 154 -5.08 -0.70 10.98
N ILE A 155 -5.73 -0.86 9.85
CA ILE A 155 -6.71 -1.94 9.59
C ILE A 155 -6.60 -2.40 8.14
N VAL A 156 -7.00 -3.64 7.88
CA VAL A 156 -7.13 -4.21 6.53
C VAL A 156 -8.47 -4.93 6.45
N VAL A 157 -9.35 -4.45 5.60
CA VAL A 157 -10.71 -5.00 5.41
C VAL A 157 -10.89 -5.71 4.07
N SER A 158 -9.88 -5.61 3.19
CA SER A 158 -9.81 -6.30 1.91
C SER A 158 -8.41 -6.83 1.64
N ARG A 159 -8.27 -7.76 0.72
CA ARG A 159 -7.00 -8.31 0.26
C ARG A 159 -6.92 -8.22 -1.24
N GLY A 160 -5.73 -7.87 -1.75
CA GLY A 160 -5.45 -7.85 -3.17
C GLY A 160 -6.00 -6.64 -3.92
N CYS A 161 -6.01 -6.74 -5.24
CA CYS A 161 -6.41 -5.66 -6.13
C CYS A 161 -7.03 -6.26 -7.40
N PRO A 162 -8.10 -5.68 -7.96
CA PRO A 162 -8.71 -6.17 -9.20
C PRO A 162 -7.88 -5.85 -10.46
N HIS A 163 -6.78 -5.11 -10.32
CA HIS A 163 -5.91 -4.70 -11.42
C HIS A 163 -4.68 -5.61 -11.54
N VAL A 164 -4.12 -5.71 -12.75
CA VAL A 164 -3.02 -6.62 -13.12
C VAL A 164 -1.81 -5.84 -13.65
N CYS A 165 -1.31 -4.88 -12.88
CA CYS A 165 -0.14 -4.08 -13.25
C CYS A 165 1.12 -4.95 -13.22
N ASP A 166 1.93 -4.92 -14.29
CA ASP A 166 3.08 -5.80 -14.52
C ASP A 166 4.20 -5.69 -13.46
N PHE A 167 4.34 -4.54 -12.83
CA PHE A 167 5.33 -4.32 -11.78
C PHE A 167 4.84 -4.71 -10.38
N CYS A 168 3.55 -5.07 -10.23
CA CYS A 168 2.96 -5.24 -8.91
C CYS A 168 3.09 -6.68 -8.42
N TYR A 169 3.69 -6.88 -7.25
CA TYR A 169 3.88 -8.18 -6.61
C TYR A 169 2.57 -8.94 -6.34
N LYS A 170 1.42 -8.26 -6.38
CA LYS A 170 0.12 -8.85 -6.05
C LYS A 170 -0.28 -9.97 -6.99
N GLU A 171 0.08 -9.84 -8.28
CA GLU A 171 -0.20 -10.90 -9.26
C GLU A 171 0.48 -12.22 -8.85
N ALA A 172 1.75 -12.16 -8.46
CA ALA A 172 2.49 -13.32 -7.97
C ALA A 172 1.95 -13.84 -6.62
N PHE A 173 1.68 -12.94 -5.67
CA PHE A 173 1.23 -13.31 -4.34
C PHE A 173 -0.17 -13.92 -4.32
N PHE A 174 -1.06 -13.44 -5.20
CA PHE A 174 -2.43 -13.94 -5.34
C PHE A 174 -2.60 -14.94 -6.48
N ALA A 175 -1.53 -15.45 -7.08
CA ALA A 175 -1.61 -16.46 -8.13
C ALA A 175 -2.34 -17.74 -7.66
N GLY A 176 -3.10 -18.36 -8.54
CA GLY A 176 -3.81 -19.61 -8.27
C GLY A 176 -5.08 -19.49 -7.41
N GLY A 177 -5.56 -18.28 -7.15
CA GLY A 177 -6.80 -18.06 -6.42
C GLY A 177 -7.43 -16.70 -6.72
N LYS A 178 -8.44 -16.30 -5.93
CA LYS A 178 -9.12 -15.00 -6.08
C LYS A 178 -8.14 -13.86 -5.79
N GLY A 179 -7.98 -12.96 -6.75
CA GLY A 179 -7.03 -11.83 -6.68
C GLY A 179 -7.51 -10.63 -5.86
N PHE A 180 -8.81 -10.57 -5.53
CA PHE A 180 -9.40 -9.52 -4.69
C PHE A 180 -10.61 -10.06 -3.92
N TYR A 181 -10.66 -9.82 -2.61
CA TYR A 181 -11.75 -10.24 -1.73
C TYR A 181 -11.80 -9.37 -0.46
N THR A 182 -12.99 -9.32 0.17
CA THR A 182 -13.29 -8.40 1.29
C THR A 182 -13.81 -9.16 2.50
N GLN A 183 -13.73 -8.54 3.67
CA GLN A 183 -14.53 -8.95 4.83
C GLN A 183 -16.02 -8.73 4.59
N ALA A 184 -16.85 -9.28 5.48
CA ALA A 184 -18.22 -8.82 5.62
C ALA A 184 -18.22 -7.38 6.19
N VAL A 185 -19.12 -6.53 5.69
CA VAL A 185 -19.18 -5.11 6.11
C VAL A 185 -19.35 -4.97 7.62
N ASP A 186 -20.26 -5.77 8.22
CA ASP A 186 -20.53 -5.73 9.66
C ASP A 186 -19.29 -6.12 10.49
N ALA A 187 -18.51 -7.10 10.03
CA ALA A 187 -17.27 -7.51 10.69
C ALA A 187 -16.21 -6.39 10.60
N ALA A 188 -16.07 -5.74 9.44
CA ALA A 188 -15.20 -4.61 9.27
C ALA A 188 -15.57 -3.42 10.16
N LEU A 189 -16.86 -3.08 10.22
CA LEU A 189 -17.38 -2.02 11.08
C LEU A 189 -17.18 -2.33 12.57
N ALA A 190 -17.41 -3.57 12.99
CA ALA A 190 -17.17 -3.99 14.36
C ALA A 190 -15.67 -3.92 14.76
N GLU A 191 -14.76 -4.22 13.83
CA GLU A 191 -13.33 -4.04 14.08
C GLU A 191 -12.97 -2.55 14.17
N ILE A 192 -13.47 -1.72 13.27
CA ILE A 192 -13.28 -0.26 13.30
C ILE A 192 -13.76 0.32 14.62
N ASP A 193 -14.92 -0.11 15.13
CA ASP A 193 -15.50 0.41 16.38
C ASP A 193 -14.62 0.10 17.60
N ARG A 194 -13.95 -1.04 17.63
CA ARG A 194 -13.04 -1.45 18.70
C ARG A 194 -11.73 -0.64 18.75
N LEU A 195 -11.36 0.05 17.66
CA LEU A 195 -10.12 0.83 17.63
C LEU A 195 -10.28 2.11 18.46
N SER A 196 -9.32 2.36 19.36
CA SER A 196 -9.30 3.57 20.18
C SER A 196 -8.86 4.81 19.39
N GLY A 197 -9.30 6.01 19.79
CA GLY A 197 -8.96 7.27 19.14
C GLY A 197 -9.76 7.49 17.86
N ARG A 198 -9.47 8.58 17.15
CA ARG A 198 -10.19 8.97 15.93
C ARG A 198 -9.46 8.55 14.66
N HIS A 199 -8.14 8.59 14.67
CA HIS A 199 -7.32 8.30 13.50
C HIS A 199 -7.35 6.83 13.13
N LEU A 200 -7.49 6.54 11.84
CA LEU A 200 -7.51 5.22 11.24
C LEU A 200 -6.75 5.24 9.90
N TYR A 201 -5.99 4.20 9.62
CA TYR A 201 -5.34 4.01 8.34
C TYR A 201 -5.72 2.65 7.74
N PHE A 202 -6.35 2.67 6.57
CA PHE A 202 -6.59 1.46 5.80
C PHE A 202 -5.34 1.06 5.01
N LEU A 203 -4.77 -0.09 5.36
CA LEU A 203 -3.59 -0.67 4.69
C LEU A 203 -3.97 -1.58 3.51
N ASP A 204 -5.21 -1.49 3.10
CA ASP A 204 -5.74 -2.25 1.97
C ASP A 204 -4.97 -1.93 0.69
N ASP A 205 -4.68 -2.94 -0.11
CA ASP A 205 -4.06 -2.78 -1.42
C ASP A 205 -4.89 -1.92 -2.37
N HIS A 206 -6.22 -2.02 -2.24
CA HIS A 206 -7.17 -1.20 -2.99
C HIS A 206 -8.55 -1.18 -2.33
N LEU A 207 -8.73 -0.35 -1.30
CA LEU A 207 -9.99 -0.24 -0.54
C LEU A 207 -11.22 -0.01 -1.43
N PHE A 208 -11.05 0.71 -2.54
CA PHE A 208 -12.11 1.05 -3.49
C PHE A 208 -12.31 -0.02 -4.59
N GLY A 209 -11.69 -1.19 -4.47
CA GLY A 209 -11.68 -2.23 -5.50
C GLY A 209 -13.03 -2.89 -5.76
N ASP A 210 -13.89 -2.96 -4.76
CA ASP A 210 -15.31 -3.32 -4.89
C ASP A 210 -16.18 -2.13 -4.46
N ARG A 211 -16.89 -1.54 -5.43
CA ARG A 211 -17.71 -0.35 -5.19
C ARG A 211 -18.88 -0.63 -4.22
N ARG A 212 -19.48 -1.82 -4.26
CA ARG A 212 -20.61 -2.16 -3.38
C ARG A 212 -20.12 -2.27 -1.94
N PHE A 213 -19.04 -3.00 -1.74
CA PHE A 213 -18.40 -3.11 -0.43
C PHE A 213 -17.99 -1.74 0.11
N ALA A 214 -17.24 -0.94 -0.68
CA ALA A 214 -16.77 0.38 -0.27
C ALA A 214 -17.92 1.31 0.10
N SER A 215 -18.99 1.40 -0.73
CA SER A 215 -20.16 2.23 -0.42
C SER A 215 -20.88 1.79 0.86
N ALA A 216 -21.04 0.48 1.09
CA ALA A 216 -21.67 -0.04 2.29
C ALA A 216 -20.81 0.22 3.55
N LEU A 217 -19.49 0.03 3.44
CA LEU A 217 -18.54 0.34 4.52
C LEU A 217 -18.59 1.83 4.87
N PHE A 218 -18.52 2.73 3.89
CA PHE A 218 -18.57 4.17 4.13
C PHE A 218 -19.91 4.61 4.73
N ALA A 219 -21.02 4.03 4.27
CA ALA A 219 -22.33 4.29 4.85
C ALA A 219 -22.38 3.91 6.34
N GLY A 220 -21.82 2.74 6.71
CA GLY A 220 -21.75 2.29 8.10
C GLY A 220 -20.78 3.10 8.97
N MET A 221 -19.73 3.68 8.39
CA MET A 221 -18.76 4.51 9.11
C MET A 221 -19.26 5.93 9.40
N ARG A 222 -20.34 6.39 8.75
CA ARG A 222 -20.93 7.71 9.03
C ARG A 222 -21.31 7.82 10.49
N GLY A 223 -20.93 8.92 11.14
CA GLY A 223 -21.22 9.14 12.56
C GLY A 223 -20.25 8.48 13.55
N MET A 224 -19.37 7.59 13.12
CA MET A 224 -18.33 7.00 14.00
C MET A 224 -17.24 8.00 14.41
N GLY A 225 -17.20 9.21 13.83
CA GLY A 225 -16.24 10.26 14.16
C GLY A 225 -14.80 9.92 13.76
N ARG A 226 -14.60 8.97 12.82
CA ARG A 226 -13.27 8.57 12.36
C ARG A 226 -12.67 9.59 11.39
N LEU A 227 -11.34 9.74 11.46
CA LEU A 227 -10.53 10.50 10.51
C LEU A 227 -9.59 9.50 9.88
N TRP A 228 -9.73 9.23 8.60
CA TRP A 228 -9.00 8.12 8.01
C TRP A 228 -8.25 8.46 6.73
N GLN A 229 -7.27 7.62 6.46
CA GLN A 229 -6.41 7.65 5.29
C GLN A 229 -6.43 6.27 4.62
N ALA A 230 -6.21 6.23 3.32
CA ALA A 230 -6.15 5.00 2.53
C ALA A 230 -5.34 5.19 1.25
N ALA A 231 -5.07 4.08 0.55
CA ALA A 231 -4.61 4.10 -0.83
C ALA A 231 -5.79 3.98 -1.82
N GLY A 232 -5.67 4.68 -2.94
CA GLY A 232 -6.65 4.67 -4.01
C GLY A 232 -6.06 4.92 -5.39
N THR A 233 -6.90 4.79 -6.42
CA THR A 233 -6.53 5.04 -7.80
C THR A 233 -7.19 6.33 -8.31
N VAL A 234 -6.63 6.95 -9.35
CA VAL A 234 -7.23 8.08 -10.05
C VAL A 234 -8.66 7.75 -10.49
N ASN A 235 -8.89 6.53 -10.97
CA ASN A 235 -10.22 6.08 -11.36
C ASN A 235 -11.23 6.07 -10.19
N ALA A 236 -10.82 5.63 -9.00
CA ALA A 236 -11.68 5.64 -7.81
C ALA A 236 -12.10 7.07 -7.43
N VAL A 237 -11.14 8.01 -7.46
CA VAL A 237 -11.39 9.44 -7.21
C VAL A 237 -12.39 10.02 -8.19
N LEU A 238 -12.28 9.69 -9.47
CA LEU A 238 -13.15 10.22 -10.53
C LEU A 238 -14.50 9.48 -10.63
N THR A 239 -14.71 8.39 -9.86
CA THR A 239 -15.97 7.67 -9.84
C THR A 239 -17.06 8.51 -9.13
N PRO A 240 -18.19 8.78 -9.81
CA PRO A 240 -19.26 9.61 -9.24
C PRO A 240 -19.82 9.03 -7.93
N GLY A 241 -19.96 9.88 -6.91
CA GLY A 241 -20.57 9.57 -5.62
C GLY A 241 -19.68 8.79 -4.65
N LEU A 242 -18.56 8.21 -5.11
CA LEU A 242 -17.73 7.35 -4.25
C LEU A 242 -16.81 8.18 -3.35
N LEU A 243 -16.21 9.23 -3.88
CA LEU A 243 -15.35 10.14 -3.09
C LEU A 243 -16.18 10.87 -2.04
N GLU A 244 -17.36 11.37 -2.40
CA GLU A 244 -18.27 12.07 -1.49
C GLU A 244 -18.64 11.18 -0.30
N GLN A 245 -19.03 9.92 -0.55
CA GLN A 245 -19.33 8.95 0.50
C GLN A 245 -18.13 8.70 1.42
N ALA A 246 -16.93 8.59 0.85
CA ALA A 246 -15.70 8.41 1.60
C ALA A 246 -15.40 9.62 2.51
N VAL A 247 -15.58 10.84 2.01
CA VAL A 247 -15.37 12.09 2.76
C VAL A 247 -16.38 12.23 3.91
N GLU A 248 -17.65 11.93 3.66
CA GLU A 248 -18.69 11.89 4.69
C GLU A 248 -18.38 10.85 5.78
N ALA A 249 -17.78 9.73 5.41
CA ALA A 249 -17.30 8.70 6.33
C ALA A 249 -16.00 9.05 7.06
N GLY A 250 -15.36 10.17 6.70
CA GLY A 250 -14.16 10.69 7.38
C GLY A 250 -12.84 10.55 6.63
N LEU A 251 -12.83 10.33 5.31
CA LEU A 251 -11.61 10.40 4.49
C LEU A 251 -10.99 11.80 4.58
N ARG A 252 -9.68 11.88 4.88
CA ARG A 252 -8.95 13.14 5.03
C ARG A 252 -7.65 13.20 4.24
N SER A 253 -7.08 12.05 3.88
CA SER A 253 -5.91 11.99 3.01
C SER A 253 -5.95 10.72 2.18
N LEU A 254 -5.55 10.83 0.91
CA LEU A 254 -5.52 9.70 -0.01
C LEU A 254 -4.14 9.57 -0.64
N PHE A 255 -3.56 8.37 -0.52
CA PHE A 255 -2.39 7.97 -1.28
C PHE A 255 -2.84 7.56 -2.68
N VAL A 256 -2.43 8.32 -3.71
CA VAL A 256 -2.89 8.13 -5.10
C VAL A 256 -1.74 7.62 -5.95
N GLY A 257 -1.89 6.42 -6.50
CA GLY A 257 -0.94 5.85 -7.44
C GLY A 257 -1.07 6.47 -8.83
N PHE A 258 -0.37 7.58 -9.09
CA PHE A 258 -0.23 8.16 -10.43
C PHE A 258 0.73 7.35 -11.28
N GLU A 259 1.83 6.91 -10.70
CA GLU A 259 2.97 6.16 -11.21
C GLU A 259 3.76 6.92 -12.27
N THR A 260 3.13 7.31 -13.37
CA THR A 260 3.79 8.00 -14.47
C THR A 260 2.83 8.95 -15.18
N LEU A 261 3.38 10.01 -15.78
CA LEU A 261 2.64 10.93 -16.65
C LEU A 261 2.68 10.49 -18.13
N SER A 262 3.46 9.43 -18.48
CA SER A 262 3.56 8.90 -19.84
C SER A 262 2.45 7.88 -20.14
N PRO A 263 1.59 8.10 -21.14
CA PRO A 263 0.63 7.10 -21.61
C PRO A 263 1.29 5.80 -22.14
N ALA A 264 2.51 5.92 -22.72
CA ALA A 264 3.26 4.78 -23.21
C ALA A 264 3.66 3.85 -22.05
N ASN A 265 4.18 4.43 -20.97
CA ASN A 265 4.53 3.69 -19.75
C ASN A 265 3.29 3.06 -19.09
N LEU A 266 2.16 3.76 -19.03
CA LEU A 266 0.90 3.18 -18.51
C LEU A 266 0.48 1.95 -19.29
N THR A 267 0.61 1.99 -20.61
CA THR A 267 0.31 0.86 -21.48
C THR A 267 1.28 -0.29 -21.27
N ALA A 268 2.59 -0.01 -21.28
CA ALA A 268 3.65 -0.99 -21.12
C ALA A 268 3.58 -1.72 -19.77
N GLN A 269 3.12 -1.03 -18.72
CA GLN A 269 2.97 -1.59 -17.37
C GLN A 269 1.55 -2.07 -17.06
N ARG A 270 0.66 -2.15 -18.05
CA ARG A 270 -0.74 -2.58 -17.92
C ARG A 270 -1.51 -1.83 -16.81
N LYS A 271 -1.15 -0.55 -16.57
CA LYS A 271 -1.84 0.34 -15.62
C LYS A 271 -3.09 0.95 -16.25
N PHE A 272 -3.97 0.13 -16.79
CA PHE A 272 -5.12 0.54 -17.62
C PHE A 272 -6.12 1.42 -16.88
N GLN A 273 -6.25 1.28 -15.56
CA GLN A 273 -7.14 2.11 -14.74
C GLN A 273 -6.75 3.59 -14.71
N ASN A 274 -5.50 3.92 -15.04
CA ASN A 274 -5.01 5.30 -15.13
C ASN A 274 -5.06 5.85 -16.57
N MET A 275 -5.23 5.00 -17.57
CA MET A 275 -5.23 5.44 -18.97
C MET A 275 -6.41 6.37 -19.27
N LYS A 276 -6.13 7.42 -20.06
CA LYS A 276 -7.14 8.43 -20.46
C LYS A 276 -7.87 9.08 -19.28
N ARG A 277 -7.23 9.14 -18.09
CA ARG A 277 -7.75 9.83 -16.91
C ARG A 277 -7.11 11.22 -16.79
N ASP A 278 -7.92 12.19 -16.43
CA ASP A 278 -7.45 13.54 -16.11
C ASP A 278 -6.94 13.55 -14.66
N TYR A 279 -5.62 13.49 -14.50
CA TYR A 279 -4.96 13.50 -13.19
C TYR A 279 -5.16 14.83 -12.48
N ALA A 280 -5.13 15.94 -13.22
CA ALA A 280 -5.36 17.27 -12.64
C ALA A 280 -6.80 17.41 -12.13
N ALA A 281 -7.79 16.87 -12.86
CA ALA A 281 -9.16 16.85 -12.37
C ALA A 281 -9.33 15.98 -11.11
N ALA A 282 -8.61 14.88 -11.02
CA ALA A 282 -8.63 14.04 -9.81
C ALA A 282 -8.04 14.78 -8.60
N VAL A 283 -6.90 15.46 -8.76
CA VAL A 283 -6.30 16.25 -7.68
C VAL A 283 -7.21 17.39 -7.26
N ARG A 284 -7.73 18.18 -8.23
CA ARG A 284 -8.71 19.25 -7.92
C ARG A 284 -9.91 18.73 -7.14
N ARG A 285 -10.48 17.58 -7.57
CA ARG A 285 -11.64 17.00 -6.89
C ARG A 285 -11.34 16.60 -5.44
N LEU A 286 -10.15 16.07 -5.16
CA LEU A 286 -9.71 15.77 -3.80
C LEU A 286 -9.61 17.05 -2.96
N HIS A 287 -8.97 18.09 -3.50
CA HIS A 287 -8.83 19.37 -2.81
C HIS A 287 -10.18 20.07 -2.58
N ASP A 288 -11.10 20.03 -3.57
CA ASP A 288 -12.46 20.58 -3.44
C ASP A 288 -13.24 19.94 -2.27
N HIS A 289 -12.95 18.67 -1.96
CA HIS A 289 -13.51 17.93 -0.82
C HIS A 289 -12.63 17.98 0.44
N GLY A 290 -11.59 18.82 0.46
CA GLY A 290 -10.70 18.96 1.60
C GLY A 290 -9.84 17.73 1.91
N VAL A 291 -9.64 16.85 0.94
CA VAL A 291 -8.80 15.65 1.07
C VAL A 291 -7.38 15.96 0.61
N MET A 292 -6.40 15.71 1.48
CA MET A 292 -4.98 15.85 1.15
C MET A 292 -4.51 14.73 0.22
N VAL A 293 -3.61 15.06 -0.68
CA VAL A 293 -3.07 14.13 -1.67
C VAL A 293 -1.64 13.73 -1.33
N ASN A 294 -1.40 12.43 -1.22
CA ASN A 294 -0.07 11.85 -1.25
C ASN A 294 0.11 11.18 -2.63
N GLY A 295 0.86 11.81 -3.52
CA GLY A 295 1.07 11.31 -4.87
C GLY A 295 2.20 10.27 -4.91
N SER A 296 1.95 9.11 -5.53
CA SER A 296 2.98 8.09 -5.77
C SER A 296 3.41 8.10 -7.24
N PHE A 297 4.73 8.15 -7.47
CA PHE A 297 5.34 8.17 -8.78
C PHE A 297 6.48 7.14 -8.87
N VAL A 298 6.64 6.54 -10.04
CA VAL A 298 7.66 5.53 -10.31
C VAL A 298 8.51 5.98 -11.49
N PHE A 299 9.83 5.98 -11.33
CA PHE A 299 10.82 6.33 -12.34
C PHE A 299 11.57 5.11 -12.86
N GLY A 300 12.05 5.19 -14.10
CA GLY A 300 12.86 4.15 -14.72
C GLY A 300 12.06 3.20 -15.61
N MET A 301 10.82 3.56 -15.97
CA MET A 301 10.06 2.85 -17.01
C MET A 301 10.68 3.09 -18.38
N ASP A 302 10.37 2.24 -19.36
CA ASP A 302 11.10 2.19 -20.65
C ASP A 302 10.96 3.46 -21.52
N ASP A 303 9.90 4.26 -21.33
CA ASP A 303 9.73 5.56 -21.99
C ASP A 303 10.34 6.74 -21.23
N ASP A 304 10.89 6.51 -20.06
CA ASP A 304 11.50 7.57 -19.24
C ASP A 304 12.90 7.92 -19.74
N ASP A 305 13.11 9.19 -20.02
CA ASP A 305 14.41 9.83 -20.21
C ASP A 305 14.78 10.69 -18.98
N PRO A 306 16.01 11.22 -18.88
CA PRO A 306 16.43 12.01 -17.71
C PRO A 306 15.59 13.26 -17.41
N SER A 307 14.74 13.72 -18.31
CA SER A 307 13.83 14.85 -18.07
C SER A 307 12.55 14.44 -17.28
N VAL A 308 12.31 13.14 -17.10
CA VAL A 308 11.11 12.63 -16.39
C VAL A 308 11.05 13.15 -14.96
N PHE A 309 12.19 13.29 -14.29
CA PHE A 309 12.26 13.74 -12.89
C PHE A 309 11.71 15.16 -12.77
N ASP A 310 12.24 16.09 -13.57
CA ASP A 310 11.85 17.50 -13.51
C ASP A 310 10.38 17.67 -13.95
N ARG A 311 9.96 17.00 -15.03
CA ARG A 311 8.55 17.05 -15.48
C ARG A 311 7.58 16.56 -14.41
N THR A 312 7.91 15.47 -13.72
CA THR A 312 7.04 14.89 -12.70
C THR A 312 6.98 15.77 -11.45
N VAL A 313 8.13 16.29 -11.00
CA VAL A 313 8.21 17.18 -9.84
C VAL A 313 7.47 18.50 -10.10
N GLU A 314 7.71 19.13 -11.25
CA GLU A 314 7.03 20.37 -11.61
C GLU A 314 5.53 20.19 -11.74
N TRP A 315 5.08 19.08 -12.34
CA TRP A 315 3.67 18.76 -12.40
C TRP A 315 3.06 18.60 -11.00
N ALA A 316 3.70 17.81 -10.12
CA ALA A 316 3.19 17.57 -8.78
C ALA A 316 3.10 18.84 -7.93
N ILE A 317 4.11 19.73 -8.03
CA ILE A 317 4.10 21.05 -7.38
C ILE A 317 2.98 21.91 -7.95
N GLY A 318 2.85 21.97 -9.27
CA GLY A 318 1.83 22.77 -9.95
C GLY A 318 0.39 22.33 -9.66
N GLN A 319 0.18 21.07 -9.31
CA GLN A 319 -1.11 20.55 -8.85
C GLN A 319 -1.37 20.76 -7.35
N GLY A 320 -0.42 21.30 -6.58
CA GLY A 320 -0.57 21.48 -5.13
C GLY A 320 -0.60 20.15 -4.34
N ILE A 321 0.05 19.11 -4.83
CA ILE A 321 0.16 17.83 -4.11
C ILE A 321 0.93 18.06 -2.81
N GLU A 322 0.34 17.72 -1.65
CA GLU A 322 0.90 18.00 -0.33
C GLU A 322 2.14 17.15 -0.03
N THR A 323 2.09 15.89 -0.39
CA THR A 323 3.25 14.98 -0.26
C THR A 323 3.40 14.12 -1.50
N ALA A 324 4.63 13.83 -1.87
CA ALA A 324 4.95 12.91 -2.95
C ALA A 324 5.91 11.83 -2.49
N THR A 325 5.66 10.61 -2.94
CA THR A 325 6.54 9.47 -2.76
C THR A 325 7.04 9.05 -4.14
N PHE A 326 8.35 9.07 -4.31
CA PHE A 326 8.99 8.63 -5.54
C PHE A 326 9.59 7.25 -5.34
N HIS A 327 9.59 6.44 -6.38
CA HIS A 327 10.12 5.09 -6.39
C HIS A 327 10.95 4.86 -7.65
N VAL A 328 12.04 4.12 -7.52
CA VAL A 328 12.71 3.49 -8.65
C VAL A 328 11.94 2.23 -8.99
N LEU A 329 11.62 2.04 -10.27
CA LEU A 329 10.97 0.83 -10.75
C LEU A 329 11.77 -0.40 -10.30
N THR A 330 11.14 -1.30 -9.58
CA THR A 330 11.82 -2.48 -9.03
C THR A 330 11.14 -3.73 -9.56
N PRO A 331 11.84 -4.52 -10.37
CA PRO A 331 11.32 -5.80 -10.88
C PRO A 331 11.35 -6.84 -9.77
N TYR A 332 10.24 -7.03 -9.07
CA TYR A 332 10.12 -8.03 -8.02
C TYR A 332 9.99 -9.44 -8.60
N PRO A 333 10.70 -10.45 -8.06
CA PRO A 333 10.56 -11.85 -8.47
C PRO A 333 9.10 -12.29 -8.52
N GLY A 334 8.76 -13.10 -9.52
CA GLY A 334 7.39 -13.59 -9.73
C GLY A 334 6.47 -12.63 -10.50
N THR A 335 6.89 -11.37 -10.74
CA THR A 335 6.10 -10.42 -11.55
C THR A 335 6.40 -10.53 -13.05
N ALA A 336 5.44 -10.14 -13.89
CA ALA A 336 5.64 -10.08 -15.32
C ALA A 336 6.79 -9.13 -15.71
N LEU A 337 6.98 -8.04 -14.98
CA LEU A 337 8.12 -7.13 -15.17
C LEU A 337 9.45 -7.84 -14.94
N TYR A 338 9.58 -8.60 -13.84
CA TYR A 338 10.81 -9.34 -13.54
C TYR A 338 11.16 -10.31 -14.66
N GLN A 339 10.19 -11.10 -15.11
CA GLN A 339 10.38 -12.08 -16.19
C GLN A 339 10.86 -11.41 -17.48
N ARG A 340 10.27 -10.25 -17.86
CA ARG A 340 10.71 -9.51 -19.03
C ARG A 340 12.13 -8.95 -18.89
N MET A 341 12.46 -8.40 -17.72
CA MET A 341 13.80 -7.85 -17.45
C MET A 341 14.86 -8.94 -17.43
N GLU A 342 14.55 -10.10 -16.84
CA GLU A 342 15.42 -11.27 -16.81
C GLU A 342 15.67 -11.83 -18.23
N ALA A 343 14.61 -12.07 -18.99
CA ALA A 343 14.70 -12.54 -20.38
C ALA A 343 15.47 -11.58 -21.29
N ALA A 344 15.37 -10.28 -21.02
CA ALA A 344 16.13 -9.25 -21.76
C ALA A 344 17.57 -9.05 -21.25
N GLY A 345 18.03 -9.79 -20.22
CA GLY A 345 19.36 -9.63 -19.61
C GLY A 345 19.56 -8.27 -18.94
N ARG A 346 18.48 -7.62 -18.51
CA ARG A 346 18.51 -6.27 -17.93
C ARG A 346 18.61 -6.25 -16.40
N LEU A 347 18.49 -7.38 -15.71
CA LEU A 347 18.73 -7.46 -14.25
C LEU A 347 20.24 -7.37 -13.99
N ARG A 348 20.64 -6.46 -13.09
CA ARG A 348 22.07 -6.23 -12.75
C ARG A 348 22.58 -7.23 -11.72
N HIS A 349 21.76 -7.58 -10.76
CA HIS A 349 22.08 -8.49 -9.66
C HIS A 349 20.81 -8.99 -8.97
N ARG A 350 20.99 -9.97 -8.07
CA ARG A 350 19.94 -10.51 -7.18
C ARG A 350 20.29 -10.25 -5.71
N ASP A 351 20.83 -9.06 -5.43
CA ASP A 351 21.01 -8.59 -4.07
C ASP A 351 19.67 -8.03 -3.54
N TRP A 352 18.93 -8.88 -2.85
CA TRP A 352 17.57 -8.57 -2.42
C TRP A 352 17.49 -7.35 -1.48
N ASP A 353 18.55 -7.04 -0.73
CA ASP A 353 18.59 -5.87 0.15
C ASP A 353 18.47 -4.54 -0.63
N LEU A 354 18.83 -4.56 -1.92
CA LEU A 354 18.76 -3.40 -2.82
C LEU A 354 17.45 -3.31 -3.62
N TYR A 355 16.51 -4.28 -3.45
CA TYR A 355 15.19 -4.24 -4.11
C TYR A 355 14.20 -3.38 -3.30
N ASP A 356 14.64 -2.21 -2.87
CA ASP A 356 13.99 -1.32 -1.91
C ASP A 356 13.29 -0.11 -2.53
N THR A 357 13.12 -0.09 -3.85
CA THR A 357 12.57 1.02 -4.64
C THR A 357 13.39 2.31 -4.66
N ARG A 358 14.66 2.25 -4.23
CA ARG A 358 15.61 3.38 -4.24
C ARG A 358 16.81 3.11 -5.11
N HIS A 359 17.20 1.85 -5.26
CA HIS A 359 18.32 1.41 -6.05
C HIS A 359 17.88 0.90 -7.42
N ALA A 360 18.68 1.17 -8.43
CA ALA A 360 18.47 0.70 -9.78
C ALA A 360 19.05 -0.71 -9.96
N VAL A 361 18.26 -1.73 -9.63
CA VAL A 361 18.65 -3.16 -9.71
C VAL A 361 18.57 -3.72 -11.13
N PHE A 362 18.27 -2.88 -12.11
CA PHE A 362 18.16 -3.23 -13.53
C PHE A 362 18.78 -2.14 -14.41
N GLN A 363 18.97 -2.43 -15.70
CA GLN A 363 19.41 -1.47 -16.72
C GLN A 363 18.19 -0.76 -17.32
N PRO A 364 17.97 0.55 -17.06
CA PRO A 364 16.91 1.33 -17.72
C PRO A 364 17.12 1.41 -19.24
N ALA A 365 16.05 1.64 -20.00
CA ALA A 365 16.13 1.67 -21.45
C ALA A 365 16.81 2.94 -22.01
N ARG A 366 16.59 4.11 -21.36
CA ARG A 366 16.95 5.43 -21.91
C ARG A 366 17.82 6.28 -20.99
N MET A 367 18.37 5.70 -19.92
CA MET A 367 19.32 6.35 -19.01
C MET A 367 20.18 5.31 -18.34
N SER A 368 21.28 5.73 -17.69
CA SER A 368 22.08 4.81 -16.87
C SER A 368 21.42 4.54 -15.51
N PRO A 369 21.75 3.43 -14.84
CA PRO A 369 21.28 3.16 -13.48
C PRO A 369 21.65 4.28 -12.49
N GLU A 370 22.85 4.83 -12.61
CA GLU A 370 23.35 5.93 -11.78
C GLU A 370 22.52 7.21 -12.02
N ALA A 371 22.18 7.51 -13.27
CA ALA A 371 21.33 8.66 -13.61
C ALA A 371 19.91 8.48 -13.07
N LEU A 372 19.40 7.24 -13.00
CA LEU A 372 18.11 6.94 -12.40
C LEU A 372 18.13 7.19 -10.88
N GLU A 373 19.14 6.70 -10.18
CA GLU A 373 19.30 6.89 -8.73
C GLU A 373 19.52 8.36 -8.37
N ASP A 374 20.41 9.05 -9.10
CA ASP A 374 20.65 10.49 -8.90
C ASP A 374 19.38 11.32 -9.15
N GLY A 375 18.64 10.99 -10.20
CA GLY A 375 17.37 11.62 -10.52
C GLY A 375 16.30 11.41 -9.47
N TYR A 376 16.21 10.19 -8.93
CA TYR A 376 15.32 9.87 -7.81
C TYR A 376 15.61 10.74 -6.56
N TRP A 377 16.88 10.84 -6.14
CA TRP A 377 17.24 11.67 -5.00
C TRP A 377 17.07 13.16 -5.30
N ARG A 378 17.33 13.59 -6.55
CA ARG A 378 17.06 14.96 -6.99
C ARG A 378 15.57 15.28 -6.90
N ALA A 379 14.69 14.39 -7.36
CA ALA A 379 13.24 14.59 -7.30
C ALA A 379 12.76 14.84 -5.86
N TYR A 380 13.23 14.06 -4.89
CA TYR A 380 12.92 14.30 -3.48
C TYR A 380 13.43 15.66 -2.99
N ARG A 381 14.69 16.03 -3.29
CA ARG A 381 15.24 17.31 -2.87
C ARG A 381 14.47 18.49 -3.46
N GLU A 382 14.15 18.42 -4.76
CA GLU A 382 13.46 19.49 -5.47
C GLU A 382 12.01 19.65 -5.01
N PHE A 383 11.26 18.55 -4.88
CA PHE A 383 9.86 18.60 -4.45
C PHE A 383 9.72 19.21 -3.04
N TYR A 384 10.62 18.85 -2.12
CA TYR A 384 10.57 19.31 -0.72
C TYR A 384 11.43 20.54 -0.44
N ARG A 385 11.87 21.31 -1.44
CA ARG A 385 12.45 22.66 -1.22
C ARG A 385 11.41 23.60 -0.65
N TRP A 386 11.84 24.55 0.21
CA TRP A 386 10.93 25.57 0.74
C TRP A 386 10.22 26.37 -0.35
N THR A 387 10.92 26.70 -1.43
CA THR A 387 10.33 27.37 -2.61
C THR A 387 9.27 26.51 -3.30
N SER A 388 9.49 25.20 -3.39
CA SER A 388 8.53 24.25 -3.97
C SER A 388 7.31 24.08 -3.07
N ILE A 389 7.51 23.96 -1.76
CA ILE A 389 6.42 23.92 -0.77
C ILE A 389 5.57 25.20 -0.86
N ALA A 390 6.21 26.38 -0.97
CA ALA A 390 5.49 27.65 -1.12
C ALA A 390 4.70 27.73 -2.45
N ARG A 391 5.29 27.25 -3.57
CA ARG A 391 4.61 27.17 -4.87
C ARG A 391 3.42 26.21 -4.83
N GLY A 392 3.60 25.03 -4.23
CA GLY A 392 2.52 24.05 -4.06
C GLY A 392 1.40 24.60 -3.18
N ALA A 393 1.74 25.31 -2.09
CA ALA A 393 0.75 25.99 -1.27
C ALA A 393 -0.03 27.06 -2.05
N ALA A 394 0.65 27.83 -2.91
CA ALA A 394 0.01 28.86 -3.74
C ALA A 394 -0.91 28.27 -4.84
N ALA A 395 -0.82 26.99 -5.15
CA ALA A 395 -1.73 26.31 -6.09
C ALA A 395 -3.13 26.05 -5.50
N HIS A 396 -3.29 26.16 -4.18
CA HIS A 396 -4.59 26.01 -3.53
C HIS A 396 -5.45 27.27 -3.71
N ALA A 397 -6.75 27.07 -3.90
CA ALA A 397 -7.70 28.16 -4.17
C ALA A 397 -7.95 29.07 -2.96
N ASP A 398 -7.59 28.65 -1.76
CA ASP A 398 -7.88 29.38 -0.53
C ASP A 398 -6.71 29.32 0.49
N LEU A 399 -6.67 30.31 1.37
CA LEU A 399 -5.60 30.45 2.37
C LEU A 399 -5.49 29.28 3.32
N ALA A 400 -6.60 28.66 3.71
CA ALA A 400 -6.57 27.54 4.65
C ALA A 400 -6.01 26.27 3.97
N GLY A 401 -6.33 26.04 2.70
CA GLY A 401 -5.68 24.98 1.90
C GLY A 401 -4.18 25.22 1.77
N ALA A 402 -3.79 26.45 1.47
CA ALA A 402 -2.38 26.85 1.36
C ALA A 402 -1.61 26.64 2.68
N LEU A 403 -2.17 27.09 3.81
CA LEU A 403 -1.56 26.91 5.13
C LEU A 403 -1.47 25.43 5.52
N ARG A 404 -2.49 24.65 5.24
CA ARG A 404 -2.54 23.21 5.48
C ARG A 404 -1.49 22.46 4.65
N HIS A 405 -1.38 22.81 3.35
CA HIS A 405 -0.33 22.27 2.48
C HIS A 405 1.06 22.57 3.05
N ALA A 406 1.34 23.82 3.38
CA ALA A 406 2.63 24.21 3.92
C ALA A 406 2.95 23.50 5.24
N ALA A 407 1.98 23.43 6.17
CA ALA A 407 2.16 22.75 7.46
C ALA A 407 2.38 21.23 7.29
N TYR A 408 1.62 20.58 6.42
CA TYR A 408 1.73 19.14 6.21
C TYR A 408 3.02 18.76 5.48
N ALA A 409 3.34 19.44 4.36
CA ALA A 409 4.57 19.18 3.61
C ALA A 409 5.84 19.49 4.42
N ALA A 410 5.84 20.62 5.16
CA ALA A 410 6.95 20.97 6.04
C ALA A 410 7.05 20.02 7.23
N GLY A 411 5.93 19.71 7.89
CA GLY A 411 5.86 18.79 9.02
C GLY A 411 6.37 17.39 8.68
N TRP A 412 5.98 16.90 7.51
CA TRP A 412 6.38 15.56 7.07
C TRP A 412 7.87 15.47 6.72
N LYS A 413 8.46 16.47 6.06
CA LYS A 413 9.81 16.35 5.51
C LYS A 413 10.86 17.24 6.17
N LYS A 414 10.50 18.40 6.66
CA LYS A 414 11.46 19.36 7.24
C LYS A 414 11.72 19.17 8.72
N PHE A 415 10.80 18.55 9.43
CA PHE A 415 10.95 18.23 10.84
C PHE A 415 11.51 16.81 11.07
N GLU A 416 12.16 16.20 10.08
CA GLU A 416 12.84 14.91 10.23
C GLU A 416 13.73 14.82 11.48
N PRO A 417 14.53 15.83 11.88
CA PRO A 417 15.31 15.77 13.13
C PRO A 417 14.45 15.65 14.38
N LEU A 418 13.25 16.26 14.39
CA LEU A 418 12.31 16.14 15.50
C LEU A 418 11.67 14.75 15.54
N TRP A 419 11.33 14.21 14.36
CA TRP A 419 10.86 12.83 14.23
C TRP A 419 11.91 11.83 14.73
N ASP A 420 13.19 12.06 14.41
CA ASP A 420 14.30 11.25 14.89
C ASP A 420 14.34 11.21 16.42
N LEU A 421 14.22 12.36 17.06
CA LEU A 421 14.20 12.46 18.53
C LEU A 421 12.99 11.70 19.13
N VAL A 422 11.80 11.87 18.54
CA VAL A 422 10.56 11.22 19.02
C VAL A 422 10.65 9.70 18.87
N ILE A 423 11.20 9.22 17.74
CA ILE A 423 11.40 7.80 17.45
C ILE A 423 12.42 7.21 18.43
N ARG A 424 13.58 7.86 18.63
CA ARG A 424 14.60 7.42 19.59
C ARG A 424 14.10 7.38 21.02
N ALA A 425 13.24 8.35 21.38
CA ALA A 425 12.60 8.35 22.69
C ALA A 425 11.52 7.26 22.86
N ARG A 426 11.26 6.45 21.82
CA ARG A 426 10.18 5.43 21.78
C ARG A 426 8.80 6.01 22.14
N ARG A 427 8.53 7.24 21.69
CA ARG A 427 7.30 7.99 21.99
C ARG A 427 6.53 8.42 20.75
N THR A 428 6.59 7.64 19.68
CA THR A 428 5.95 7.95 18.39
C THR A 428 4.45 8.20 18.52
N ALA A 429 3.77 7.51 19.43
CA ALA A 429 2.35 7.71 19.68
C ALA A 429 1.98 9.13 20.20
N ILE A 430 2.92 9.89 20.74
CA ILE A 430 2.69 11.29 21.17
C ILE A 430 2.35 12.20 19.98
N MET A 431 2.78 11.84 18.77
CA MET A 431 2.49 12.62 17.58
C MET A 431 1.09 12.38 17.03
N LEU A 432 0.38 11.34 17.49
CA LEU A 432 -0.97 11.02 17.03
C LEU A 432 -1.98 12.16 17.25
N PRO A 433 -2.04 12.85 18.41
CA PRO A 433 -2.93 14.00 18.58
C PRO A 433 -2.63 15.17 17.62
N VAL A 434 -1.36 15.39 17.29
CA VAL A 434 -0.97 16.40 16.30
C VAL A 434 -1.49 16.02 14.92
N LEU A 435 -1.32 14.76 14.51
CA LEU A 435 -1.85 14.24 13.25
C LEU A 435 -3.39 14.34 13.22
N GLU A 436 -4.06 13.93 14.29
CA GLU A 436 -5.52 14.03 14.40
C GLU A 436 -6.00 15.49 14.33
N SER A 437 -5.25 16.44 14.90
CA SER A 437 -5.58 17.87 14.79
C SER A 437 -5.49 18.35 13.34
N ILE A 438 -4.40 18.04 12.65
CA ILE A 438 -4.23 18.39 11.23
C ILE A 438 -5.35 17.78 10.39
N LEU A 439 -5.64 16.51 10.56
CA LEU A 439 -6.67 15.79 9.82
C LEU A 439 -8.08 16.27 10.16
N SER A 440 -8.34 16.74 11.39
CA SER A 440 -9.66 17.23 11.78
C SER A 440 -10.02 18.55 11.11
N GLU A 441 -9.04 19.38 10.74
CA GLU A 441 -9.26 20.59 9.97
C GLU A 441 -9.47 20.32 8.47
N CYS A 442 -9.07 19.14 7.98
CA CYS A 442 -9.37 18.69 6.64
C CYS A 442 -10.88 18.34 6.54
N GLY A 443 -11.55 18.71 5.45
CA GLY A 443 -12.94 18.37 5.20
C GLY A 443 -14.00 19.11 6.06
N ARG A 444 -13.64 20.05 6.94
CA ARG A 444 -14.61 20.83 7.73
C ARG A 444 -15.48 21.78 6.88
N ARG A 445 -15.10 22.05 5.63
CA ARG A 445 -15.76 23.07 4.79
C ARG A 445 -17.08 22.62 4.18
N ASP A 446 -17.34 21.32 4.09
CA ASP A 446 -18.48 20.80 3.34
C ASP A 446 -19.72 20.45 4.18
N ALA A 447 -19.66 20.56 5.51
CA ALA A 447 -20.83 20.32 6.36
C ALA A 447 -21.98 21.34 6.17
N GLY A 448 -21.79 22.38 5.33
CA GLY A 448 -22.78 23.43 5.14
C GLY A 448 -22.87 24.02 3.72
N ARG A 449 -22.12 23.53 2.75
CA ARG A 449 -22.21 24.06 1.37
C ARG A 449 -22.60 22.93 0.43
N PRO A 450 -23.76 23.04 -0.25
CA PRO A 450 -24.09 22.09 -1.31
C PRO A 450 -22.98 22.14 -2.37
N PRO A 451 -22.58 21.00 -2.96
CA PRO A 451 -21.56 20.98 -4.01
C PRO A 451 -21.98 21.93 -5.11
N ALA A 452 -21.06 22.78 -5.55
CA ALA A 452 -21.30 23.65 -6.69
C ALA A 452 -21.74 22.78 -7.88
N PRO A 453 -22.82 23.11 -8.57
CA PRO A 453 -23.28 22.31 -9.69
C PRO A 453 -22.16 22.23 -10.72
N TYR A 454 -21.88 21.05 -11.18
CA TYR A 454 -20.86 20.73 -12.16
C TYR A 454 -21.05 21.67 -13.37
N SER A 455 -20.19 22.65 -13.55
CA SER A 455 -20.25 23.56 -14.69
C SER A 455 -19.85 22.79 -15.95
N THR A 456 -20.83 22.37 -16.70
CA THR A 456 -20.70 21.82 -18.06
C THR A 456 -20.39 22.89 -19.10
N ARG A 457 -19.77 24.00 -18.73
CA ARG A 457 -19.35 25.02 -19.70
C ARG A 457 -18.19 24.47 -20.53
N GLY A 458 -18.54 23.89 -21.68
CA GLY A 458 -17.55 23.49 -22.68
C GLY A 458 -17.87 22.32 -23.60
N ARG A 459 -19.11 21.76 -23.59
CA ARG A 459 -19.53 20.87 -24.68
C ARG A 459 -21.00 21.13 -25.03
N ALA A 460 -21.23 21.52 -26.27
CA ALA A 460 -22.55 21.56 -26.87
C ALA A 460 -23.26 20.19 -26.72
N PRO A 461 -24.56 20.15 -26.45
CA PRO A 461 -25.28 18.89 -26.36
C PRO A 461 -25.30 18.21 -27.72
N LEU A 462 -24.75 17.00 -27.78
CA LEU A 462 -25.04 16.08 -28.89
C LEU A 462 -26.50 15.70 -28.80
N GLY A 463 -27.24 16.03 -29.86
CA GLY A 463 -28.68 15.89 -29.95
C GLY A 463 -29.16 14.50 -29.60
N THR A 464 -30.14 14.45 -28.72
CA THR A 464 -30.99 13.30 -28.45
C THR A 464 -31.77 12.93 -29.71
N ARG A 465 -31.41 11.85 -30.36
CA ARG A 465 -32.33 11.12 -31.24
C ARG A 465 -33.09 10.10 -30.41
N PRO A 466 -34.40 10.00 -30.56
CA PRO A 466 -35.20 8.98 -29.88
C PRO A 466 -34.83 7.60 -30.42
N LEU A 467 -34.61 6.64 -29.56
CA LEU A 467 -34.54 5.22 -29.90
C LEU A 467 -35.96 4.70 -30.08
N GLU A 468 -36.42 4.70 -31.33
CA GLU A 468 -37.49 3.82 -31.77
C GLU A 468 -36.91 2.67 -32.57
N SER A 469 -37.28 1.47 -32.11
CA SER A 469 -37.35 0.20 -32.82
C SER A 469 -36.17 -0.25 -33.68
N LEU A 470 -35.45 -1.24 -33.19
CA LEU A 470 -35.00 -2.37 -34.03
C LEU A 470 -35.06 -3.65 -33.20
N GLY A 471 -35.82 -4.57 -33.78
CA GLY A 471 -36.24 -5.84 -33.24
C GLY A 471 -35.13 -6.85 -32.96
N ALA A 472 -35.54 -7.83 -32.22
CA ALA A 472 -34.84 -9.05 -31.89
C ALA A 472 -34.24 -9.75 -33.11
N ASN A 473 -33.00 -10.20 -32.93
CA ASN A 473 -32.56 -11.52 -33.42
C ASN A 473 -31.42 -12.04 -32.56
N ALA A 474 -31.70 -13.13 -31.88
CA ALA A 474 -30.73 -13.99 -31.22
C ALA A 474 -30.04 -14.83 -32.31
N ALA A 475 -28.79 -15.14 -32.12
CA ALA A 475 -28.23 -16.50 -32.21
C ALA A 475 -26.71 -16.47 -32.42
N ASP A 476 -26.05 -17.26 -31.61
CA ASP A 476 -24.81 -18.02 -31.85
C ASP A 476 -23.52 -17.32 -32.26
N ALA A 477 -22.61 -17.21 -31.32
CA ALA A 477 -21.19 -17.50 -31.57
C ALA A 477 -20.60 -18.17 -30.32
N GLY A 478 -20.39 -19.49 -30.45
CA GLY A 478 -19.79 -20.34 -29.44
C GLY A 478 -18.35 -19.98 -29.17
N TYR A 479 -17.99 -19.97 -27.88
CA TYR A 479 -16.61 -20.02 -27.43
C TYR A 479 -16.20 -21.48 -27.22
N GLY A 480 -15.36 -21.95 -28.16
CA GLY A 480 -14.71 -23.23 -28.10
C GLY A 480 -13.74 -23.30 -26.92
N SER A 481 -13.84 -24.36 -26.15
CA SER A 481 -12.88 -24.85 -25.19
C SER A 481 -11.54 -25.15 -25.87
N ALA A 482 -10.46 -24.53 -25.44
CA ALA A 482 -9.11 -24.99 -25.69
C ALA A 482 -8.42 -25.29 -24.34
N SER A 483 -8.37 -26.57 -24.03
CA SER A 483 -7.43 -27.13 -23.08
C SER A 483 -6.03 -27.02 -23.66
N VAL A 484 -5.08 -26.48 -22.91
CA VAL A 484 -3.65 -26.69 -23.14
C VAL A 484 -2.96 -27.00 -21.82
N VAL A 485 -2.22 -28.05 -21.85
CA VAL A 485 -1.36 -28.73 -20.89
C VAL A 485 -0.41 -27.80 -20.16
#